data_d9bbdc0b1f75bc83495b6770ae9cedd3
#
_entry.id   d9bbdc0b1f75bc83495b6770ae9cedd3
#
_cell.length_a   1.000
_cell.length_b   1.000
_cell.length_c   1.000
_cell.angle_alpha   90.00
_cell.angle_beta   90.00
_cell.angle_gamma   90.00
#
_symmetry.space_group_name_H-M   'P 1'
#
loop_
_entity.id
_entity.type
_entity.pdbx_description
1 polymer ?
#
loop_
_entity_poly.entity_id
_entity_poly.type
_entity_poly.pdbx_seq_one_letter_code
_entity_poly.pdbx_strand_id
1 'polypeptide(L)'
;MNTVADNIVSLRPDPVAGQAIGEILVATGRLSLRDAQRVAAEQRRQGQKFGEAAIGLKLLTREDLDLALSRQFEYSYLNVRDTSRSAELIAAYQPFSQVAESLRALRSQLMLRWLQTNPAHKAIAIVSAGSGDGRSFIAANLAIVFSQLGQQTLLIDADLRDPRQQALFMPEKSAGLSAVLAGRSGLEAAVAVSGLANLRLMPAGASPPNPQELLGRPAFSALLQDAAAEFDVIVIDTPAGCDYADAEIVARVARAATLVTRKNQSLLSEAASLARRLQDSGVTLVGAVLNDA
;
A
#
# COMPACT_ATOMS: atom_id res chain seq x y z
N MET A 1 31.76 -38.67 19.87
CA MET A 1 30.84 -39.28 18.94
C MET A 1 29.48 -38.63 19.19
N ASN A 2 29.13 -37.61 18.47
CA ASN A 2 27.79 -37.07 18.41
C ASN A 2 27.64 -36.39 17.05
N THR A 3 26.86 -37.04 16.24
CA THR A 3 26.50 -36.68 14.87
C THR A 3 25.60 -35.42 14.91
N VAL A 4 26.08 -34.32 14.34
CA VAL A 4 25.24 -33.17 14.02
C VAL A 4 24.53 -33.51 12.72
N ALA A 5 23.21 -33.70 12.81
CA ALA A 5 22.37 -33.92 11.65
C ALA A 5 22.23 -32.64 10.87
N ASP A 6 22.65 -32.65 9.62
CA ASP A 6 22.52 -31.59 8.63
C ASP A 6 21.07 -31.22 8.40
N ASN A 7 20.68 -30.04 8.82
CA ASN A 7 19.46 -29.38 8.38
C ASN A 7 19.74 -28.65 7.06
N ILE A 8 19.82 -29.40 5.98
CA ILE A 8 19.81 -28.84 4.62
C ILE A 8 18.38 -28.40 4.30
N VAL A 9 18.08 -27.13 4.56
CA VAL A 9 16.92 -26.48 3.94
C VAL A 9 17.26 -26.32 2.46
N SER A 10 16.75 -27.23 1.62
CA SER A 10 16.86 -27.09 0.18
C SER A 10 16.08 -25.87 -0.26
N LEU A 11 16.76 -24.77 -0.50
CA LEU A 11 16.26 -23.61 -1.24
C LEU A 11 15.90 -24.09 -2.64
N ARG A 12 14.62 -24.39 -2.88
CA ARG A 12 14.13 -24.57 -4.24
C ARG A 12 14.22 -23.20 -4.91
N PRO A 13 14.78 -23.11 -6.14
CA PRO A 13 14.84 -21.84 -6.85
C PRO A 13 13.44 -21.28 -7.02
N ASP A 14 13.29 -19.98 -6.78
CA ASP A 14 12.04 -19.27 -7.06
C ASP A 14 11.69 -19.42 -8.55
N PRO A 15 10.40 -19.66 -8.88
CA PRO A 15 9.97 -19.78 -10.26
C PRO A 15 10.25 -18.47 -11.02
N VAL A 16 10.93 -18.58 -12.16
CA VAL A 16 11.31 -17.45 -13.02
C VAL A 16 10.07 -16.87 -13.70
N ALA A 17 10.02 -15.55 -13.85
CA ALA A 17 8.98 -14.84 -14.60
C ALA A 17 8.77 -15.47 -16.00
N GLY A 18 7.51 -15.74 -16.36
CA GLY A 18 7.15 -16.34 -17.65
C GLY A 18 6.80 -17.85 -17.61
N GLN A 19 6.89 -18.50 -16.46
CA GLN A 19 6.44 -19.90 -16.33
C GLN A 19 4.91 -20.03 -16.41
N ALA A 20 4.43 -21.13 -17.02
CA ALA A 20 2.99 -21.39 -17.04
C ALA A 20 2.45 -21.65 -15.63
N ILE A 21 1.25 -21.18 -15.32
CA ILE A 21 0.62 -21.29 -13.99
C ILE A 21 0.60 -22.72 -13.43
N GLY A 22 0.44 -23.72 -14.31
CA GLY A 22 0.49 -25.13 -13.95
C GLY A 22 1.86 -25.55 -13.43
N GLU A 23 2.94 -25.05 -14.01
CA GLU A 23 4.32 -25.35 -13.58
C GLU A 23 4.60 -24.72 -12.21
N ILE A 24 4.15 -23.49 -11.98
CA ILE A 24 4.28 -22.82 -10.69
C ILE A 24 3.56 -23.59 -9.59
N LEU A 25 2.33 -24.05 -9.86
CA LEU A 25 1.54 -24.83 -8.91
C LEU A 25 2.18 -26.19 -8.58
N VAL A 26 2.81 -26.83 -9.57
CA VAL A 26 3.56 -28.07 -9.34
C VAL A 26 4.85 -27.81 -8.56
N ALA A 27 5.62 -26.80 -8.94
CA ALA A 27 6.87 -26.42 -8.28
C ALA A 27 6.65 -26.03 -6.81
N THR A 28 5.50 -25.40 -6.49
CA THR A 28 5.11 -25.02 -5.12
C THR A 28 4.45 -26.16 -4.33
N GLY A 29 4.28 -27.32 -4.94
CA GLY A 29 3.65 -28.49 -4.29
C GLY A 29 2.14 -28.34 -4.03
N ARG A 30 1.49 -27.35 -4.68
CA ARG A 30 0.04 -27.13 -4.58
C ARG A 30 -0.75 -28.06 -5.50
N LEU A 31 -0.13 -28.54 -6.57
CA LEU A 31 -0.72 -29.47 -7.52
C LEU A 31 0.28 -30.59 -7.82
N SER A 32 -0.18 -31.84 -7.91
CA SER A 32 0.68 -32.93 -8.41
C SER A 32 0.86 -32.81 -9.93
N LEU A 33 1.96 -33.30 -10.48
CA LEU A 33 2.17 -33.33 -11.93
C LEU A 33 1.01 -34.07 -12.65
N ARG A 34 0.51 -35.14 -12.06
CA ARG A 34 -0.61 -35.93 -12.58
C ARG A 34 -1.90 -35.10 -12.62
N ASP A 35 -2.16 -34.33 -11.56
CA ASP A 35 -3.35 -33.49 -11.52
C ASP A 35 -3.23 -32.29 -12.45
N ALA A 36 -2.04 -31.70 -12.61
CA ALA A 36 -1.79 -30.66 -13.61
C ALA A 36 -2.11 -31.15 -15.03
N GLN A 37 -1.75 -32.40 -15.36
CA GLN A 37 -2.09 -33.01 -16.65
C GLN A 37 -3.60 -33.23 -16.81
N ARG A 38 -4.31 -33.63 -15.72
CA ARG A 38 -5.77 -33.75 -15.72
C ARG A 38 -6.46 -32.41 -15.96
N VAL A 39 -5.99 -31.36 -15.28
CA VAL A 39 -6.49 -29.99 -15.47
C VAL A 39 -6.28 -29.51 -16.90
N ALA A 40 -5.09 -29.76 -17.49
CA ALA A 40 -4.79 -29.38 -18.86
C ALA A 40 -5.64 -30.14 -19.90
N ALA A 41 -6.00 -31.39 -19.61
CA ALA A 41 -6.92 -32.15 -20.45
C ALA A 41 -8.35 -31.56 -20.39
N GLU A 42 -8.82 -31.24 -19.18
CA GLU A 42 -10.15 -30.65 -18.96
C GLU A 42 -10.25 -29.24 -19.56
N GLN A 43 -9.20 -28.42 -19.42
CA GLN A 43 -9.08 -27.11 -20.06
C GLN A 43 -9.30 -27.20 -21.57
N ARG A 44 -8.63 -28.17 -22.23
CA ARG A 44 -8.78 -28.40 -23.68
C ARG A 44 -10.16 -28.89 -24.06
N ARG A 45 -10.76 -29.75 -23.21
CA ARG A 45 -12.09 -30.31 -23.44
C ARG A 45 -13.21 -29.27 -23.39
N GLN A 46 -13.10 -28.33 -22.43
CA GLN A 46 -14.16 -27.35 -22.19
C GLN A 46 -13.85 -25.94 -22.74
N GLY A 47 -12.62 -25.70 -23.25
CA GLY A 47 -12.22 -24.37 -23.75
C GLY A 47 -12.12 -23.29 -22.69
N GLN A 48 -11.99 -23.68 -21.42
CA GLN A 48 -11.94 -22.75 -20.27
C GLN A 48 -10.48 -22.48 -19.84
N LYS A 49 -10.28 -21.53 -18.91
CA LYS A 49 -8.95 -21.23 -18.38
C LYS A 49 -8.47 -22.36 -17.44
N PHE A 50 -7.12 -22.56 -17.37
CA PHE A 50 -6.52 -23.59 -16.50
C PHE A 50 -7.01 -23.52 -15.06
N GLY A 51 -7.04 -22.29 -14.48
CA GLY A 51 -7.51 -22.09 -13.12
C GLY A 51 -8.98 -22.45 -12.91
N GLU A 52 -9.85 -22.15 -13.87
CA GLU A 52 -11.27 -22.50 -13.82
C GLU A 52 -11.45 -24.05 -13.87
N ALA A 53 -10.69 -24.70 -14.75
CA ALA A 53 -10.69 -26.17 -14.83
C ALA A 53 -10.21 -26.80 -13.51
N ALA A 54 -9.16 -26.27 -12.90
CA ALA A 54 -8.60 -26.79 -11.66
C ALA A 54 -9.58 -26.64 -10.47
N ILE A 55 -10.26 -25.49 -10.37
CA ILE A 55 -11.28 -25.24 -9.36
C ILE A 55 -12.50 -26.15 -9.61
N GLY A 56 -12.95 -26.26 -10.85
CA GLY A 56 -14.07 -27.15 -11.23
C GLY A 56 -13.82 -28.63 -10.88
N LEU A 57 -12.58 -29.08 -11.02
CA LEU A 57 -12.13 -30.42 -10.61
C LEU A 57 -11.88 -30.53 -9.09
N LYS A 58 -12.08 -29.45 -8.32
CA LYS A 58 -11.81 -29.36 -6.86
C LYS A 58 -10.36 -29.72 -6.48
N LEU A 59 -9.42 -29.46 -7.38
CA LEU A 59 -7.99 -29.73 -7.18
C LEU A 59 -7.27 -28.52 -6.61
N LEU A 60 -7.83 -27.31 -6.79
CA LEU A 60 -7.32 -26.04 -6.26
C LEU A 60 -8.45 -25.21 -5.66
N THR A 61 -8.10 -24.41 -4.69
CA THR A 61 -8.94 -23.31 -4.20
C THR A 61 -8.70 -22.05 -5.03
N ARG A 62 -9.59 -21.05 -4.91
CA ARG A 62 -9.37 -19.73 -5.50
C ARG A 62 -8.08 -19.10 -4.98
N GLU A 63 -7.81 -19.25 -3.68
CA GLU A 63 -6.61 -18.75 -3.02
C GLU A 63 -5.32 -19.37 -3.58
N ASP A 64 -5.30 -20.69 -3.85
CA ASP A 64 -4.15 -21.32 -4.47
C ASP A 64 -3.86 -20.79 -5.88
N LEU A 65 -4.92 -20.50 -6.63
CA LEU A 65 -4.82 -19.92 -7.96
C LEU A 65 -4.28 -18.47 -7.88
N ASP A 66 -4.81 -17.67 -6.97
CA ASP A 66 -4.39 -16.27 -6.78
C ASP A 66 -2.92 -16.22 -6.34
N LEU A 67 -2.46 -17.14 -5.48
CA LEU A 67 -1.06 -17.29 -5.10
C LEU A 67 -0.16 -17.64 -6.29
N ALA A 68 -0.60 -18.51 -7.16
CA ALA A 68 0.19 -18.90 -8.33
C ALA A 68 0.25 -17.77 -9.36
N LEU A 69 -0.86 -17.04 -9.55
CA LEU A 69 -0.92 -15.86 -10.42
C LEU A 69 0.02 -14.75 -9.92
N SER A 70 0.04 -14.48 -8.61
CA SER A 70 0.94 -13.47 -8.06
C SER A 70 2.41 -13.77 -8.34
N ARG A 71 2.81 -15.04 -8.21
CA ARG A 71 4.18 -15.47 -8.52
C ARG A 71 4.50 -15.39 -10.02
N GLN A 72 3.53 -15.77 -10.86
CA GLN A 72 3.69 -15.70 -12.32
C GLN A 72 3.94 -14.27 -12.81
N PHE A 73 3.30 -13.28 -12.17
CA PHE A 73 3.39 -11.87 -12.53
C PHE A 73 4.29 -11.06 -11.59
N GLU A 74 5.09 -11.73 -10.73
CA GLU A 74 5.94 -11.09 -9.71
C GLU A 74 5.18 -10.09 -8.82
N TYR A 75 3.90 -10.38 -8.59
CA TYR A 75 3.00 -9.48 -7.90
C TYR A 75 3.06 -9.72 -6.39
N SER A 76 3.61 -8.76 -5.64
CA SER A 76 3.73 -8.86 -4.19
C SER A 76 2.35 -8.82 -3.53
N TYR A 77 1.97 -9.90 -2.81
CA TYR A 77 0.79 -9.91 -1.98
C TYR A 77 0.98 -10.78 -0.72
N LEU A 78 0.16 -10.52 0.31
CA LEU A 78 0.23 -11.25 1.56
C LEU A 78 -0.67 -12.50 1.51
N ASN A 79 -0.24 -13.56 2.19
CA ASN A 79 -1.07 -14.76 2.29
C ASN A 79 -2.29 -14.46 3.18
N VAL A 80 -3.49 -14.80 2.73
CA VAL A 80 -4.75 -14.63 3.49
C VAL A 80 -4.71 -15.32 4.86
N ARG A 81 -3.86 -16.34 5.04
CA ARG A 81 -3.64 -17.01 6.33
C ARG A 81 -2.69 -16.26 7.26
N ASP A 82 -2.01 -15.23 6.77
CA ASP A 82 -1.17 -14.38 7.60
C ASP A 82 -2.06 -13.32 8.29
N THR A 83 -2.41 -13.58 9.54
CA THR A 83 -3.21 -12.68 10.38
C THR A 83 -2.34 -11.71 11.18
N SER A 84 -1.05 -11.60 10.87
CA SER A 84 -0.12 -10.72 11.58
C SER A 84 -0.40 -9.23 11.35
N ARG A 85 -1.18 -8.89 10.31
CA ARG A 85 -1.55 -7.53 9.92
C ARG A 85 -3.04 -7.37 9.75
N SER A 86 -3.49 -6.11 9.65
CA SER A 86 -4.91 -5.80 9.49
C SER A 86 -5.48 -6.32 8.18
N ALA A 87 -6.69 -6.90 8.25
CA ALA A 87 -7.47 -7.30 7.08
C ALA A 87 -7.89 -6.10 6.20
N GLU A 88 -7.77 -4.86 6.72
CA GLU A 88 -8.01 -3.63 5.97
C GLU A 88 -6.99 -3.41 4.84
N LEU A 89 -5.86 -4.14 4.81
CA LEU A 89 -4.89 -4.10 3.71
C LEU A 89 -5.39 -4.93 2.52
N ILE A 90 -6.55 -4.55 1.98
CA ILE A 90 -7.26 -5.32 0.94
C ILE A 90 -6.40 -5.48 -0.31
N ALA A 91 -5.66 -4.44 -0.72
CA ALA A 91 -4.78 -4.52 -1.88
C ALA A 91 -3.65 -5.56 -1.73
N ALA A 92 -3.27 -5.88 -0.48
CA ALA A 92 -2.28 -6.91 -0.19
C ALA A 92 -2.90 -8.30 -0.07
N TYR A 93 -4.06 -8.44 0.57
CA TYR A 93 -4.68 -9.74 0.82
C TYR A 93 -5.63 -10.21 -0.28
N GLN A 94 -6.28 -9.26 -0.98
CA GLN A 94 -7.28 -9.53 -2.01
C GLN A 94 -6.99 -8.74 -3.29
N PRO A 95 -5.82 -8.97 -3.92
CA PRO A 95 -5.35 -8.14 -5.03
C PRO A 95 -6.26 -8.19 -6.27
N PHE A 96 -7.13 -9.18 -6.38
CA PHE A 96 -8.07 -9.32 -7.51
C PHE A 96 -9.50 -8.90 -7.15
N SER A 97 -9.71 -8.28 -5.99
CA SER A 97 -11.01 -7.73 -5.60
C SER A 97 -11.37 -6.47 -6.39
N GLN A 98 -12.67 -6.16 -6.46
CA GLN A 98 -13.14 -4.91 -7.08
C GLN A 98 -12.57 -3.67 -6.39
N VAL A 99 -12.37 -3.72 -5.07
CA VAL A 99 -11.76 -2.64 -4.29
C VAL A 99 -10.30 -2.41 -4.72
N ALA A 100 -9.52 -3.50 -4.86
CA ALA A 100 -8.15 -3.39 -5.34
C ALA A 100 -8.08 -2.84 -6.78
N GLU A 101 -9.05 -3.19 -7.64
CA GLU A 101 -9.12 -2.64 -8.99
C GLU A 101 -9.45 -1.15 -8.99
N SER A 102 -10.37 -0.71 -8.13
CA SER A 102 -10.68 0.71 -7.94
C SER A 102 -9.47 1.51 -7.44
N LEU A 103 -8.65 0.92 -6.54
CA LEU A 103 -7.40 1.52 -6.07
C LEU A 103 -6.35 1.61 -7.17
N ARG A 104 -6.26 0.62 -8.07
CA ARG A 104 -5.39 0.69 -9.26
C ARG A 104 -5.84 1.78 -10.24
N ALA A 105 -7.15 1.92 -10.44
CA ALA A 105 -7.70 3.01 -11.24
C ALA A 105 -7.36 4.38 -10.62
N LEU A 106 -7.52 4.53 -9.31
CA LEU A 106 -7.10 5.74 -8.58
C LEU A 106 -5.60 6.00 -8.78
N ARG A 107 -4.73 5.00 -8.54
CA ARG A 107 -3.28 5.12 -8.79
C ARG A 107 -3.00 5.63 -10.20
N SER A 108 -3.64 5.05 -11.23
CA SER A 108 -3.44 5.45 -12.62
C SER A 108 -3.81 6.92 -12.85
N GLN A 109 -4.91 7.38 -12.25
CA GLN A 109 -5.31 8.80 -12.31
C GLN A 109 -4.29 9.72 -11.62
N LEU A 110 -3.76 9.33 -10.46
CA LEU A 110 -2.76 10.12 -9.74
C LEU A 110 -1.42 10.17 -10.50
N MET A 111 -1.02 9.08 -11.15
CA MET A 111 0.15 9.06 -12.03
C MET A 111 -0.01 10.05 -13.20
N LEU A 112 -1.11 9.96 -13.93
CA LEU A 112 -1.36 10.80 -15.12
C LEU A 112 -1.56 12.29 -14.79
N ARG A 113 -2.21 12.58 -13.66
CA ARG A 113 -2.57 13.96 -13.30
C ARG A 113 -1.53 14.69 -12.47
N TRP A 114 -0.60 13.98 -11.83
CA TRP A 114 0.37 14.57 -10.93
C TRP A 114 1.77 13.97 -11.06
N LEU A 115 1.96 12.72 -10.66
CA LEU A 115 3.29 12.14 -10.48
C LEU A 115 4.13 12.13 -11.76
N GLN A 116 3.52 11.90 -12.92
CA GLN A 116 4.22 11.86 -14.21
C GLN A 116 4.27 13.21 -14.93
N THR A 117 3.62 14.25 -14.39
CA THR A 117 3.61 15.58 -15.03
C THR A 117 4.91 16.36 -14.82
N ASN A 118 5.65 16.03 -13.74
CA ASN A 118 6.92 16.64 -13.42
C ASN A 118 7.76 15.66 -12.58
N PRO A 119 9.05 15.44 -12.88
CA PRO A 119 9.93 14.57 -12.08
C PRO A 119 10.04 14.95 -10.58
N ALA A 120 9.78 16.21 -10.24
CA ALA A 120 9.75 16.67 -8.84
C ALA A 120 8.44 16.35 -8.10
N HIS A 121 7.42 15.87 -8.80
CA HIS A 121 6.13 15.51 -8.22
C HIS A 121 6.18 14.07 -7.68
N LYS A 122 6.65 13.91 -6.44
CA LYS A 122 6.83 12.61 -5.80
C LYS A 122 5.82 12.35 -4.67
N ALA A 123 5.29 13.41 -4.04
CA ALA A 123 4.48 13.31 -2.83
C ALA A 123 3.00 13.64 -3.08
N ILE A 124 2.11 12.92 -2.39
CA ILE A 124 0.67 13.16 -2.36
C ILE A 124 0.17 12.99 -0.92
N ALA A 125 -0.50 14.00 -0.38
CA ALA A 125 -1.20 13.90 0.89
C ALA A 125 -2.62 13.33 0.68
N ILE A 126 -3.02 12.40 1.54
CA ILE A 126 -4.38 11.88 1.58
C ILE A 126 -5.12 12.60 2.69
N VAL A 127 -6.11 13.40 2.33
CA VAL A 127 -6.82 14.31 3.22
C VAL A 127 -8.32 14.03 3.24
N SER A 128 -9.00 14.35 4.33
CA SER A 128 -10.47 14.41 4.39
C SER A 128 -10.91 15.46 5.40
N ALA A 129 -12.15 15.92 5.30
CA ALA A 129 -12.73 16.83 6.24
C ALA A 129 -12.95 16.16 7.61
N GLY A 130 -13.68 15.05 7.63
CA GLY A 130 -14.08 14.36 8.84
C GLY A 130 -13.15 13.22 9.26
N SER A 131 -13.25 12.84 10.55
CA SER A 131 -12.70 11.58 11.03
C SER A 131 -13.58 10.41 10.54
N GLY A 132 -12.96 9.24 10.28
CA GLY A 132 -13.68 8.06 9.80
C GLY A 132 -14.02 8.05 8.30
N ASP A 133 -13.59 9.05 7.52
CA ASP A 133 -13.80 9.09 6.05
C ASP A 133 -13.00 8.03 5.28
N GLY A 134 -12.01 7.37 5.91
CA GLY A 134 -11.23 6.29 5.32
C GLY A 134 -9.87 6.71 4.76
N ARG A 135 -9.33 7.88 5.18
CA ARG A 135 -7.98 8.35 4.76
C ARG A 135 -6.91 7.29 4.90
N SER A 136 -6.74 6.78 6.14
CA SER A 136 -5.67 5.82 6.45
C SER A 136 -5.82 4.51 5.68
N PHE A 137 -7.06 4.06 5.44
CA PHE A 137 -7.36 2.92 4.58
C PHE A 137 -6.92 3.19 3.13
N ILE A 138 -7.30 4.35 2.58
CA ILE A 138 -6.92 4.74 1.21
C ILE A 138 -5.40 4.91 1.11
N ALA A 139 -4.76 5.60 2.06
CA ALA A 139 -3.31 5.81 2.06
C ALA A 139 -2.54 4.49 2.09
N ALA A 140 -2.90 3.57 2.99
CA ALA A 140 -2.28 2.25 3.11
C ALA A 140 -2.39 1.44 1.80
N ASN A 141 -3.61 1.28 1.31
CA ASN A 141 -3.88 0.46 0.13
C ASN A 141 -3.35 1.10 -1.16
N LEU A 142 -3.35 2.42 -1.25
CA LEU A 142 -2.74 3.15 -2.37
C LEU A 142 -1.22 2.95 -2.40
N ALA A 143 -0.54 3.03 -1.25
CA ALA A 143 0.89 2.74 -1.16
C ALA A 143 1.21 1.29 -1.58
N ILE A 144 0.37 0.32 -1.21
CA ILE A 144 0.50 -1.06 -1.64
C ILE A 144 0.38 -1.18 -3.18
N VAL A 145 -0.64 -0.58 -3.80
CA VAL A 145 -0.81 -0.71 -5.26
C VAL A 145 0.26 0.04 -6.07
N PHE A 146 0.90 1.07 -5.49
CA PHE A 146 2.09 1.68 -6.09
C PHE A 146 3.30 0.74 -6.00
N SER A 147 3.57 0.15 -4.83
CA SER A 147 4.68 -0.78 -4.66
C SER A 147 4.53 -2.03 -5.53
N GLN A 148 3.30 -2.51 -5.72
CA GLN A 148 2.97 -3.62 -6.61
C GLN A 148 3.23 -3.31 -8.10
N LEU A 149 3.25 -2.04 -8.49
CA LEU A 149 3.65 -1.60 -9.82
C LEU A 149 5.19 -1.56 -9.99
N GLY A 150 5.95 -1.90 -8.95
CA GLY A 150 7.41 -1.82 -8.93
C GLY A 150 7.97 -0.46 -8.52
N GLN A 151 7.11 0.51 -8.15
CA GLN A 151 7.55 1.83 -7.67
C GLN A 151 8.13 1.74 -6.27
N GLN A 152 9.33 2.30 -6.04
CA GLN A 152 9.86 2.49 -4.70
C GLN A 152 8.92 3.47 -3.96
N THR A 153 8.16 2.95 -3.01
CA THR A 153 7.06 3.66 -2.38
C THR A 153 7.33 3.87 -0.89
N LEU A 154 7.18 5.11 -0.43
CA LEU A 154 7.19 5.47 0.98
C LEU A 154 5.78 5.85 1.42
N LEU A 155 5.27 5.18 2.46
CA LEU A 155 4.08 5.59 3.19
C LEU A 155 4.52 6.30 4.48
N ILE A 156 4.06 7.54 4.68
CA ILE A 156 4.32 8.32 5.89
C ILE A 156 3.02 8.47 6.66
N ASP A 157 3.03 8.07 7.93
CA ASP A 157 1.95 8.36 8.88
C ASP A 157 2.20 9.75 9.51
N ALA A 158 1.55 10.77 8.97
CA ALA A 158 1.62 12.14 9.50
C ALA A 158 0.45 12.48 10.43
N ASP A 159 -0.43 11.51 10.75
CA ASP A 159 -1.37 11.65 11.83
C ASP A 159 -0.67 11.40 13.18
N LEU A 160 -0.02 12.44 13.71
CA LEU A 160 0.69 12.37 14.99
C LEU A 160 -0.26 12.36 16.19
N ARG A 161 -1.59 12.52 15.96
CA ARG A 161 -2.63 12.56 17.00
C ARG A 161 -3.28 11.21 17.22
N ASP A 162 -3.70 10.56 16.14
CA ASP A 162 -4.35 9.25 16.13
C ASP A 162 -3.77 8.36 15.01
N PRO A 163 -2.48 7.94 15.14
CA PRO A 163 -1.77 7.22 14.09
C PRO A 163 -2.36 5.82 13.88
N ARG A 164 -2.61 5.46 12.62
CA ARG A 164 -3.19 4.16 12.28
C ARG A 164 -2.28 3.23 11.49
N GLN A 165 -1.30 3.76 10.76
CA GLN A 165 -0.50 2.95 9.84
C GLN A 165 0.31 1.87 10.56
N GLN A 166 0.81 2.18 11.77
CA GLN A 166 1.51 1.18 12.59
C GLN A 166 0.60 0.00 12.98
N ALA A 167 -0.67 0.26 13.31
CA ALA A 167 -1.64 -0.79 13.63
C ALA A 167 -2.05 -1.61 12.41
N LEU A 168 -2.09 -1.00 11.21
CA LEU A 168 -2.43 -1.69 9.97
C LEU A 168 -1.32 -2.64 9.52
N PHE A 169 -0.08 -2.17 9.50
CA PHE A 169 1.06 -2.90 8.93
C PHE A 169 1.86 -3.71 9.95
N MET A 170 1.72 -3.43 11.26
CA MET A 170 2.49 -4.07 12.34
C MET A 170 4.00 -4.14 12.01
N PRO A 171 4.64 -3.00 11.68
CA PRO A 171 6.03 -2.97 11.28
C PRO A 171 6.96 -3.25 12.46
N GLU A 172 8.24 -3.50 12.17
CA GLU A 172 9.28 -3.49 13.19
C GLU A 172 9.32 -2.14 13.92
N LYS A 173 9.91 -2.13 15.13
CA LYS A 173 10.03 -0.89 15.92
C LYS A 173 10.84 0.15 15.15
N SER A 174 10.32 1.37 15.07
CA SER A 174 10.93 2.51 14.43
C SER A 174 10.80 3.75 15.33
N ALA A 175 11.73 4.68 15.17
CA ALA A 175 11.66 5.99 15.82
C ALA A 175 10.46 6.82 15.32
N GLY A 176 10.10 6.64 14.05
CA GLY A 176 8.98 7.29 13.38
C GLY A 176 9.16 8.76 13.05
N LEU A 177 8.13 9.31 12.39
CA LEU A 177 8.13 10.69 11.88
C LEU A 177 8.39 11.73 12.97
N SER A 178 7.77 11.58 14.13
CA SER A 178 7.94 12.53 15.25
C SER A 178 9.39 12.68 15.70
N ALA A 179 10.18 11.62 15.68
CA ALA A 179 11.62 11.66 16.01
C ALA A 179 12.41 12.35 14.89
N VAL A 180 12.08 12.10 13.62
CA VAL A 180 12.71 12.76 12.46
C VAL A 180 12.47 14.27 12.53
N LEU A 181 11.23 14.69 12.73
CA LEU A 181 10.86 16.11 12.82
C LEU A 181 11.48 16.82 14.04
N ALA A 182 11.80 16.05 15.07
CA ALA A 182 12.53 16.55 16.24
C ALA A 182 14.08 16.55 16.06
N GLY A 183 14.58 16.14 14.89
CA GLY A 183 16.01 16.08 14.60
C GLY A 183 16.77 14.94 15.31
N ARG A 184 16.06 13.89 15.76
CA ARG A 184 16.62 12.74 16.48
C ARG A 184 16.84 11.51 15.61
N SER A 185 16.34 11.50 14.38
CA SER A 185 16.46 10.45 13.38
C SER A 185 16.37 11.07 12.00
N GLY A 186 16.63 10.28 10.95
CA GLY A 186 16.51 10.65 9.56
C GLY A 186 15.61 9.69 8.79
N LEU A 187 15.85 9.57 7.47
CA LEU A 187 15.06 8.70 6.57
C LEU A 187 15.16 7.20 6.94
N GLU A 188 16.19 6.80 7.69
CA GLU A 188 16.33 5.45 8.23
C GLU A 188 15.20 5.03 9.19
N ALA A 189 14.39 5.98 9.69
CA ALA A 189 13.17 5.69 10.43
C ALA A 189 12.09 5.04 9.55
N ALA A 190 12.21 5.09 8.21
CA ALA A 190 11.36 4.36 7.30
C ALA A 190 11.79 2.89 7.24
N VAL A 191 10.93 1.98 7.70
CA VAL A 191 11.19 0.54 7.77
C VAL A 191 10.56 -0.20 6.61
N ALA A 192 11.21 -1.25 6.12
CA ALA A 192 10.66 -2.10 5.07
C ALA A 192 9.43 -2.86 5.59
N VAL A 193 8.42 -3.01 4.74
CA VAL A 193 7.23 -3.82 5.05
C VAL A 193 7.46 -5.22 4.53
N SER A 194 7.70 -6.17 5.43
CA SER A 194 7.95 -7.58 5.07
C SER A 194 6.83 -8.13 4.16
N GLY A 195 7.18 -8.84 3.10
CA GLY A 195 6.23 -9.42 2.14
C GLY A 195 5.62 -8.43 1.13
N LEU A 196 5.90 -7.13 1.25
CA LEU A 196 5.52 -6.11 0.27
C LEU A 196 6.79 -5.45 -0.26
N ALA A 197 7.35 -6.01 -1.32
CA ALA A 197 8.53 -5.45 -1.96
C ALA A 197 8.28 -3.99 -2.39
N ASN A 198 9.33 -3.18 -2.39
CA ASN A 198 9.29 -1.77 -2.77
C ASN A 198 8.41 -0.86 -1.88
N LEU A 199 7.93 -1.34 -0.71
CA LEU A 199 7.18 -0.54 0.25
C LEU A 199 7.98 -0.34 1.54
N ARG A 200 8.19 0.93 1.92
CA ARG A 200 8.63 1.31 3.26
C ARG A 200 7.55 2.13 3.97
N LEU A 201 7.48 1.96 5.27
CA LEU A 201 6.58 2.70 6.15
C LEU A 201 7.41 3.55 7.12
N MET A 202 7.12 4.84 7.18
CA MET A 202 7.53 5.72 8.26
C MET A 202 6.33 5.89 9.20
N PRO A 203 6.26 5.18 10.32
CA PRO A 203 5.18 5.33 11.28
C PRO A 203 5.24 6.71 11.94
N ALA A 204 4.16 7.15 12.58
CA ALA A 204 4.12 8.43 13.28
C ALA A 204 5.16 8.54 14.42
N GLY A 205 5.48 7.43 15.06
CA GLY A 205 6.37 7.39 16.22
C GLY A 205 5.64 7.78 17.51
N ALA A 206 6.39 8.32 18.49
CA ALA A 206 5.81 8.76 19.75
C ALA A 206 4.92 10.01 19.54
N SER A 207 3.73 10.01 20.14
CA SER A 207 2.80 11.15 20.05
C SER A 207 3.40 12.38 20.75
N PRO A 208 3.64 13.49 20.02
CA PRO A 208 4.19 14.71 20.60
C PRO A 208 3.05 15.54 21.24
N PRO A 209 3.37 16.42 22.23
CA PRO A 209 2.38 17.33 22.79
C PRO A 209 1.96 18.46 21.84
N ASN A 210 2.75 18.72 20.80
CA ASN A 210 2.58 19.81 19.85
C ASN A 210 2.73 19.34 18.38
N PRO A 211 1.80 18.51 17.87
CA PRO A 211 1.89 17.94 16.52
C PRO A 211 2.00 18.98 15.41
N GLN A 212 1.16 20.00 15.46
CA GLN A 212 1.09 21.04 14.44
C GLN A 212 2.41 21.81 14.26
N GLU A 213 3.02 22.23 15.37
CA GLU A 213 4.31 22.95 15.36
C GLU A 213 5.42 22.02 14.84
N LEU A 214 5.34 20.74 15.16
CA LEU A 214 6.34 19.77 14.72
C LEU A 214 6.25 19.54 13.21
N LEU A 215 5.04 19.36 12.67
CA LEU A 215 4.78 19.23 11.23
C LEU A 215 5.15 20.51 10.45
N GLY A 216 5.04 21.68 11.06
CA GLY A 216 5.41 22.96 10.46
C GLY A 216 6.91 23.24 10.38
N ARG A 217 7.77 22.40 10.94
CA ARG A 217 9.24 22.60 10.92
C ARG A 217 9.84 22.39 9.53
N PRO A 218 10.93 23.10 9.20
CA PRO A 218 11.69 22.88 7.96
C PRO A 218 12.17 21.43 7.78
N ALA A 219 12.34 20.70 8.88
CA ALA A 219 12.72 19.29 8.87
C ALA A 219 11.77 18.41 8.05
N PHE A 220 10.46 18.75 7.99
CA PHE A 220 9.53 17.97 7.18
C PHE A 220 9.77 18.17 5.67
N SER A 221 10.03 19.40 5.25
CA SER A 221 10.40 19.68 3.86
C SER A 221 11.73 19.03 3.48
N ALA A 222 12.70 19.04 4.37
CA ALA A 222 13.99 18.37 4.17
C ALA A 222 13.81 16.85 4.05
N LEU A 223 13.01 16.23 4.93
CA LEU A 223 12.68 14.81 4.85
C LEU A 223 12.06 14.44 3.49
N LEU A 224 11.11 15.22 2.98
CA LEU A 224 10.49 14.94 1.68
C LEU A 224 11.48 15.11 0.52
N GLN A 225 12.44 16.03 0.62
CA GLN A 225 13.52 16.18 -0.36
C GLN A 225 14.45 14.97 -0.37
N ASP A 226 14.88 14.51 0.80
CA ASP A 226 15.72 13.31 0.94
C ASP A 226 14.97 12.07 0.44
N ALA A 227 13.69 11.92 0.84
CA ALA A 227 12.86 10.82 0.39
C ALA A 227 12.63 10.83 -1.15
N ALA A 228 12.52 12.00 -1.77
CA ALA A 228 12.34 12.11 -3.22
C ALA A 228 13.55 11.63 -4.03
N ALA A 229 14.73 11.52 -3.42
CA ALA A 229 15.92 10.97 -4.04
C ALA A 229 15.90 9.42 -4.05
N GLU A 230 15.26 8.79 -3.06
CA GLU A 230 15.24 7.32 -2.90
C GLU A 230 13.93 6.68 -3.39
N PHE A 231 12.82 7.42 -3.34
CA PHE A 231 11.49 6.91 -3.67
C PHE A 231 10.91 7.53 -4.92
N ASP A 232 10.14 6.72 -5.65
CA ASP A 232 9.37 7.17 -6.81
C ASP A 232 8.07 7.84 -6.39
N VAL A 233 7.45 7.33 -5.32
CA VAL A 233 6.16 7.81 -4.79
C VAL A 233 6.19 7.89 -3.27
N ILE A 234 5.67 9.00 -2.74
CA ILE A 234 5.51 9.26 -1.31
C ILE A 234 4.02 9.50 -1.05
N VAL A 235 3.37 8.58 -0.35
CA VAL A 235 1.98 8.71 0.11
C VAL A 235 1.99 9.16 1.57
N ILE A 236 1.24 10.21 1.90
CA ILE A 236 1.24 10.77 3.25
C ILE A 236 -0.18 10.70 3.81
N ASP A 237 -0.37 9.92 4.86
CA ASP A 237 -1.61 9.88 5.64
C ASP A 237 -1.66 11.08 6.59
N THR A 238 -2.81 11.75 6.72
CA THR A 238 -2.97 12.96 7.51
C THR A 238 -4.11 12.84 8.53
N PRO A 239 -4.15 13.66 9.59
CA PRO A 239 -5.33 13.77 10.43
C PRO A 239 -6.52 14.44 9.72
N ALA A 240 -7.71 14.46 10.38
CA ALA A 240 -8.90 15.13 9.85
C ALA A 240 -8.68 16.64 9.71
N GLY A 241 -9.04 17.17 8.54
CA GLY A 241 -8.76 18.57 8.19
C GLY A 241 -9.75 19.60 8.73
N CYS A 242 -10.89 19.18 9.34
CA CYS A 242 -11.80 20.10 9.98
C CYS A 242 -11.40 20.46 11.42
N ASP A 243 -10.73 19.51 12.10
CA ASP A 243 -10.39 19.68 13.51
C ASP A 243 -9.07 20.42 13.72
N TYR A 244 -8.12 20.25 12.78
CA TYR A 244 -6.75 20.75 12.92
C TYR A 244 -6.18 21.20 11.57
N ALA A 245 -5.25 22.16 11.62
CA ALA A 245 -4.52 22.64 10.43
C ALA A 245 -3.43 21.66 9.94
N ASP A 246 -3.21 20.57 10.67
CA ASP A 246 -2.13 19.60 10.40
C ASP A 246 -2.20 19.06 8.96
N ALA A 247 -3.40 18.70 8.48
CA ALA A 247 -3.61 18.21 7.13
C ALA A 247 -3.23 19.24 6.05
N GLU A 248 -3.51 20.53 6.29
CA GLU A 248 -3.15 21.63 5.39
C GLU A 248 -1.63 21.85 5.36
N ILE A 249 -0.98 21.80 6.52
CA ILE A 249 0.48 21.92 6.64
C ILE A 249 1.16 20.79 5.86
N VAL A 250 0.73 19.55 6.08
CA VAL A 250 1.27 18.37 5.39
C VAL A 250 1.04 18.47 3.88
N ALA A 251 -0.19 18.77 3.46
CA ALA A 251 -0.54 18.90 2.05
C ALA A 251 0.25 20.01 1.33
N ARG A 252 0.51 21.13 2.02
CA ARG A 252 1.33 22.24 1.49
C ARG A 252 2.78 21.78 1.25
N VAL A 253 3.36 21.00 2.15
CA VAL A 253 4.73 20.47 1.97
C VAL A 253 4.75 19.43 0.84
N ALA A 254 3.73 18.59 0.74
CA ALA A 254 3.55 17.63 -0.36
C ALA A 254 3.25 18.29 -1.72
N ARG A 255 2.72 19.53 -1.72
CA ARG A 255 2.24 20.31 -2.87
C ARG A 255 1.00 19.76 -3.55
N ALA A 256 0.58 18.54 -3.23
CA ALA A 256 -0.59 17.90 -3.82
C ALA A 256 -1.38 17.13 -2.76
N ALA A 257 -2.69 17.07 -2.96
CA ALA A 257 -3.57 16.31 -2.11
C ALA A 257 -4.66 15.57 -2.92
N THR A 258 -5.10 14.44 -2.38
CA THR A 258 -6.30 13.71 -2.80
C THR A 258 -7.30 13.77 -1.66
N LEU A 259 -8.49 14.29 -1.94
CA LEU A 259 -9.56 14.44 -0.96
C LEU A 259 -10.36 13.14 -0.87
N VAL A 260 -10.49 12.59 0.34
CA VAL A 260 -11.33 11.42 0.61
C VAL A 260 -12.62 11.88 1.28
N THR A 261 -13.74 11.37 0.81
CA THR A 261 -15.07 11.57 1.40
C THR A 261 -15.75 10.22 1.56
N ARG A 262 -16.57 10.05 2.57
CA ARG A 262 -17.33 8.81 2.80
C ARG A 262 -18.80 9.02 2.43
N LYS A 263 -19.32 8.10 1.62
CA LYS A 263 -20.71 8.11 1.18
C LYS A 263 -21.67 8.06 2.37
N ASN A 264 -22.70 8.89 2.32
CA ASN A 264 -23.71 9.01 3.36
C ASN A 264 -23.19 9.43 4.74
N GLN A 265 -21.94 9.88 4.87
CA GLN A 265 -21.34 10.29 6.14
C GLN A 265 -20.67 11.67 6.05
N SER A 266 -19.81 11.91 5.06
CA SER A 266 -19.11 13.19 4.94
C SER A 266 -20.07 14.30 4.51
N LEU A 267 -19.98 15.46 5.15
CA LEU A 267 -20.71 16.66 4.77
C LEU A 267 -20.04 17.34 3.57
N LEU A 268 -20.78 17.54 2.50
CA LEU A 268 -20.26 18.17 1.29
C LEU A 268 -19.74 19.59 1.57
N SER A 269 -20.39 20.33 2.47
CA SER A 269 -19.96 21.68 2.87
C SER A 269 -18.57 21.70 3.51
N GLU A 270 -18.27 20.73 4.36
CA GLU A 270 -16.97 20.59 5.03
C GLU A 270 -15.89 20.15 4.03
N ALA A 271 -16.18 19.17 3.19
CA ALA A 271 -15.29 18.74 2.13
C ALA A 271 -14.96 19.87 1.15
N ALA A 272 -15.96 20.67 0.75
CA ALA A 272 -15.76 21.83 -0.12
C ALA A 272 -14.99 22.96 0.59
N SER A 273 -15.19 23.14 1.89
CA SER A 273 -14.44 24.12 2.69
C SER A 273 -12.96 23.73 2.76
N LEU A 274 -12.65 22.45 3.11
CA LEU A 274 -11.28 21.97 3.13
C LEU A 274 -10.61 22.09 1.75
N ALA A 275 -11.31 21.70 0.68
CA ALA A 275 -10.82 21.82 -0.69
C ALA A 275 -10.39 23.26 -1.04
N ARG A 276 -11.21 24.25 -0.66
CA ARG A 276 -10.89 25.69 -0.86
C ARG A 276 -9.66 26.10 -0.07
N ARG A 277 -9.59 25.79 1.22
CA ARG A 277 -8.42 26.14 2.05
C ARG A 277 -7.11 25.56 1.50
N LEU A 278 -7.16 24.32 1.02
CA LEU A 278 -6.01 23.67 0.38
C LEU A 278 -5.58 24.43 -0.89
N GLN A 279 -6.53 24.75 -1.77
CA GLN A 279 -6.27 25.51 -3.00
C GLN A 279 -5.73 26.91 -2.71
N ASP A 280 -6.32 27.62 -1.74
CA ASP A 280 -5.87 28.96 -1.29
C ASP A 280 -4.44 28.92 -0.72
N SER A 281 -4.03 27.79 -0.14
CA SER A 281 -2.67 27.52 0.34
C SER A 281 -1.69 27.08 -0.75
N GLY A 282 -2.12 27.06 -2.02
CA GLY A 282 -1.29 26.64 -3.17
C GLY A 282 -1.15 25.13 -3.35
N VAL A 283 -2.01 24.33 -2.72
CA VAL A 283 -2.02 22.87 -2.89
C VAL A 283 -2.80 22.48 -4.13
N THR A 284 -2.22 21.63 -4.98
CA THR A 284 -2.92 21.05 -6.12
C THR A 284 -3.83 19.91 -5.65
N LEU A 285 -5.15 20.07 -5.78
CA LEU A 285 -6.08 18.95 -5.61
C LEU A 285 -6.08 18.07 -6.86
N VAL A 286 -5.47 16.89 -6.76
CA VAL A 286 -5.32 15.96 -7.90
C VAL A 286 -6.64 15.26 -8.21
N GLY A 287 -7.50 15.09 -7.21
CA GLY A 287 -8.81 14.48 -7.35
C GLY A 287 -9.50 14.26 -6.00
N ALA A 288 -10.69 13.64 -6.07
CA ALA A 288 -11.43 13.22 -4.91
C ALA A 288 -11.81 11.73 -5.02
N VAL A 289 -11.89 11.08 -3.88
CA VAL A 289 -12.30 9.67 -3.72
C VAL A 289 -13.57 9.64 -2.90
N LEU A 290 -14.61 9.01 -3.44
CA LEU A 290 -15.81 8.66 -2.69
C LEU A 290 -15.64 7.23 -2.15
N ASN A 291 -15.43 7.11 -0.86
CA ASN A 291 -15.34 5.85 -0.15
C ASN A 291 -16.75 5.34 0.18
N ASP A 292 -17.08 4.14 -0.26
CA ASP A 292 -18.39 3.49 -0.07
C ASP A 292 -18.29 2.29 0.89
N ALA A 293 -17.37 2.36 1.86
CA ALA A 293 -17.10 1.30 2.84
C ALA A 293 -17.85 1.51 4.15
#